data_69504f20cb40a515eb31373232a841bb
#
_entry.id   69504f20cb40a515eb31373232a841bb
#
_cell.length_a   1.000
_cell.length_b   1.000
_cell.length_c   1.000
_cell.angle_alpha   90.00
_cell.angle_beta   90.00
_cell.angle_gamma   90.00
#
_symmetry.space_group_name_H-M   'P 1'
#
loop_
_entity.id
_entity.type
_entity.pdbx_description
1 polymer ?
#
loop_
_entity_poly.entity_id
_entity_poly.type
_entity_poly.pdbx_seq_one_letter_code
_entity_poly.pdbx_strand_id
1 'polypeptide(L)'
;MIKVSNFGNITRFDLSRSFFGQGVYWTTAYLVDGLLIDTGCAITAAEFLKLLSGSRIDRIINTHSHEDHIGANACLQQTFPDITTFAHPLALPILQDPGGYQPLQLYRKIIWGMPGPSKAQPLENGSILDTEKYHFQVIYSPGHTPDHLCLYESKEQWLFTGDLFVGGKDRAIRAGSDIWQIIQSLREIASFPSEVMFPNSARVRHNPGIDIWAKIDYLEMMGDKVLKLAERGMGVNQISNELFGGPMWIELITWGHLSRRNLVRSFLSPPPA
;
A
#
# COMPACT_ATOMS: atom_id res chain seq x y z
N MET A 1 -14.39 2.65 12.67
CA MET A 1 -13.53 3.43 13.59
C MET A 1 -12.47 4.15 12.79
N ILE A 2 -12.39 5.46 12.96
CA ILE A 2 -11.39 6.28 12.26
C ILE A 2 -10.67 7.15 13.28
N LYS A 3 -9.35 7.29 13.14
CA LYS A 3 -8.53 8.24 13.90
C LYS A 3 -8.06 9.32 12.95
N VAL A 4 -8.05 10.56 13.40
CA VAL A 4 -7.59 11.70 12.60
C VAL A 4 -6.38 12.33 13.27
N SER A 5 -5.35 12.62 12.49
CA SER A 5 -4.17 13.37 12.95
C SER A 5 -3.67 14.31 11.85
N ASN A 6 -3.01 15.39 12.24
CA ASN A 6 -2.53 16.42 11.32
C ASN A 6 -1.01 16.53 11.35
N PHE A 7 -0.42 16.68 10.18
CA PHE A 7 1.00 16.90 9.95
C PHE A 7 1.16 18.16 9.07
N GLY A 8 1.14 19.32 9.70
CA GLY A 8 1.09 20.59 8.98
C GLY A 8 -0.18 20.68 8.10
N ASN A 9 0.00 20.74 6.79
CA ASN A 9 -1.07 20.85 5.80
C ASN A 9 -1.64 19.49 5.35
N ILE A 10 -1.21 18.39 5.97
CA ILE A 10 -1.64 17.04 5.65
C ILE A 10 -2.53 16.51 6.77
N THR A 11 -3.74 16.10 6.43
CA THR A 11 -4.63 15.36 7.34
C THR A 11 -4.49 13.87 7.07
N ARG A 12 -4.17 13.10 8.08
CA ARG A 12 -4.09 11.64 8.06
C ARG A 12 -5.35 11.05 8.68
N PHE A 13 -5.92 10.07 8.01
CA PHE A 13 -7.04 9.26 8.47
C PHE A 13 -6.58 7.82 8.59
N ASP A 14 -6.50 7.29 9.80
CA ASP A 14 -6.29 5.86 10.04
C ASP A 14 -7.66 5.19 10.18
N LEU A 15 -7.97 4.28 9.26
CA LEU A 15 -9.27 3.63 9.13
C LEU A 15 -9.14 2.14 9.50
N SER A 16 -10.09 1.64 10.28
CA SER A 16 -10.10 0.23 10.67
C SER A 16 -11.52 -0.25 10.98
N ARG A 17 -11.80 -1.50 10.65
CA ARG A 17 -12.95 -2.18 11.23
C ARG A 17 -12.73 -2.33 12.73
N SER A 18 -13.76 -2.02 13.50
CA SER A 18 -13.75 -2.20 14.96
C SER A 18 -14.43 -3.51 15.34
N PHE A 19 -13.77 -4.29 16.22
CA PHE A 19 -14.35 -5.40 16.96
C PHE A 19 -14.17 -5.12 18.44
N PHE A 20 -15.26 -5.15 19.20
CA PHE A 20 -15.25 -4.85 20.63
C PHE A 20 -14.54 -3.54 20.98
N GLY A 21 -14.69 -2.50 20.15
CA GLY A 21 -14.09 -1.19 20.39
C GLY A 21 -12.60 -1.08 20.00
N GLN A 22 -12.00 -2.14 19.45
CA GLN A 22 -10.60 -2.13 18.99
C GLN A 22 -10.51 -2.27 17.48
N GLY A 23 -9.62 -1.47 16.85
CA GLY A 23 -9.30 -1.62 15.41
C GLY A 23 -8.47 -2.87 15.17
N VAL A 24 -8.85 -3.66 14.16
CA VAL A 24 -8.19 -4.95 13.87
C VAL A 24 -7.00 -4.79 12.94
N TYR A 25 -7.14 -3.98 11.93
CA TYR A 25 -6.10 -3.63 10.97
C TYR A 25 -6.30 -2.20 10.52
N TRP A 26 -5.25 -1.41 10.54
CA TRP A 26 -5.32 0.01 10.21
C TRP A 26 -4.77 0.23 8.80
N THR A 27 -5.58 0.85 7.95
CA THR A 27 -5.16 1.40 6.66
C THR A 27 -5.25 2.92 6.74
N THR A 28 -4.51 3.61 5.89
CA THR A 28 -4.40 5.07 6.00
C THR A 28 -4.80 5.74 4.69
N ALA A 29 -5.51 6.84 4.79
CA ALA A 29 -5.72 7.81 3.71
C ALA A 29 -5.15 9.17 4.13
N TYR A 30 -4.70 9.98 3.16
CA TYR A 30 -4.18 11.32 3.41
C TYR A 30 -4.93 12.34 2.57
N LEU A 31 -5.28 13.48 3.18
CA LEU A 31 -5.84 14.63 2.48
C LEU A 31 -4.85 15.80 2.55
N VAL A 32 -4.49 16.33 1.40
CA VAL A 32 -3.60 17.47 1.26
C VAL A 32 -4.06 18.36 0.10
N ASP A 33 -4.42 19.60 0.38
CA ASP A 33 -4.77 20.62 -0.60
C ASP A 33 -5.77 20.15 -1.69
N GLY A 34 -6.85 19.47 -1.26
CA GLY A 34 -7.88 18.92 -2.15
C GLY A 34 -7.53 17.58 -2.82
N LEU A 35 -6.31 17.06 -2.64
CA LEU A 35 -5.93 15.73 -3.08
C LEU A 35 -6.12 14.71 -1.96
N LEU A 36 -6.96 13.71 -2.19
CA LEU A 36 -7.12 12.55 -1.33
C LEU A 36 -6.30 11.38 -1.86
N ILE A 37 -5.31 10.94 -1.08
CA ILE A 37 -4.43 9.81 -1.39
C ILE A 37 -5.00 8.59 -0.68
N ASP A 38 -5.48 7.63 -1.43
CA ASP A 38 -6.26 6.46 -1.01
C ASP A 38 -7.59 6.80 -0.30
N THR A 39 -8.45 5.81 -0.19
CA THR A 39 -9.81 6.00 0.35
C THR A 39 -10.18 5.00 1.45
N GLY A 40 -9.21 4.21 1.90
CA GLY A 40 -9.44 3.23 2.96
C GLY A 40 -10.34 2.07 2.54
N CYS A 41 -10.95 1.42 3.51
CA CYS A 41 -11.74 0.21 3.31
C CYS A 41 -13.26 0.49 3.21
N ALA A 42 -13.99 -0.34 2.46
CA ALA A 42 -15.42 -0.17 2.21
C ALA A 42 -16.27 -0.15 3.48
N ILE A 43 -15.87 -0.90 4.52
CA ILE A 43 -16.60 -0.94 5.79
C ILE A 43 -16.61 0.41 6.52
N THR A 44 -15.60 1.24 6.32
CA THR A 44 -15.52 2.57 6.95
C THR A 44 -16.01 3.70 6.05
N ALA A 45 -16.41 3.42 4.81
CA ALA A 45 -16.72 4.43 3.81
C ALA A 45 -17.76 5.47 4.29
N ALA A 46 -18.86 5.03 4.90
CA ALA A 46 -19.91 5.94 5.38
C ALA A 46 -19.44 6.84 6.55
N GLU A 47 -18.60 6.32 7.46
CA GLU A 47 -18.00 7.11 8.55
C GLU A 47 -16.95 8.08 7.97
N PHE A 48 -16.17 7.63 6.99
CA PHE A 48 -15.16 8.44 6.33
C PHE A 48 -15.78 9.61 5.55
N LEU A 49 -16.83 9.37 4.78
CA LEU A 49 -17.59 10.43 4.10
C LEU A 49 -18.09 11.54 5.06
N LYS A 50 -18.57 11.15 6.24
CA LYS A 50 -19.00 12.15 7.26
C LYS A 50 -17.84 13.00 7.75
N LEU A 51 -16.66 12.44 7.91
CA LEU A 51 -15.47 13.18 8.33
C LEU A 51 -14.94 14.11 7.23
N LEU A 52 -15.11 13.71 5.98
CA LEU A 52 -14.75 14.51 4.81
C LEU A 52 -15.77 15.59 4.46
N SER A 53 -16.97 15.57 5.08
CA SER A 53 -17.99 16.59 4.87
C SER A 53 -17.47 17.97 5.31
N GLY A 54 -17.46 18.94 4.37
CA GLY A 54 -16.88 20.26 4.61
C GLY A 54 -15.40 20.39 4.24
N SER A 55 -14.73 19.31 3.88
CA SER A 55 -13.40 19.37 3.28
C SER A 55 -13.49 19.54 1.77
N ARG A 56 -12.57 20.32 1.18
CA ARG A 56 -12.41 20.36 -0.26
C ARG A 56 -11.71 19.08 -0.71
N ILE A 57 -12.33 18.37 -1.66
CA ILE A 57 -11.75 17.19 -2.31
C ILE A 57 -11.98 17.32 -3.80
N ASP A 58 -10.95 17.63 -4.55
CA ASP A 58 -10.99 17.82 -5.98
C ASP A 58 -10.59 16.56 -6.73
N ARG A 59 -9.66 15.81 -6.14
CA ARG A 59 -9.02 14.63 -6.75
C ARG A 59 -8.81 13.53 -5.75
N ILE A 60 -8.90 12.29 -6.24
CA ILE A 60 -8.43 11.08 -5.56
C ILE A 60 -7.27 10.51 -6.37
N ILE A 61 -6.24 10.01 -5.71
CA ILE A 61 -5.28 9.08 -6.30
C ILE A 61 -5.22 7.81 -5.46
N ASN A 62 -5.36 6.66 -6.11
CA ASN A 62 -5.12 5.38 -5.45
C ASN A 62 -3.68 4.95 -5.68
N THR A 63 -2.98 4.65 -4.60
CA THR A 63 -1.60 4.14 -4.65
C THR A 63 -1.57 2.77 -5.31
N HIS A 64 -2.59 1.95 -5.08
CA HIS A 64 -2.79 0.64 -5.71
C HIS A 64 -4.22 0.13 -5.49
N SER A 65 -4.57 -0.99 -6.12
CA SER A 65 -5.94 -1.50 -6.19
C SER A 65 -6.38 -2.43 -5.06
N HIS A 66 -5.62 -2.58 -3.96
CA HIS A 66 -6.11 -3.37 -2.84
C HIS A 66 -7.38 -2.76 -2.22
N GLU A 67 -8.26 -3.63 -1.71
CA GLU A 67 -9.58 -3.29 -1.19
C GLU A 67 -9.59 -2.31 -0.03
N ASP A 68 -8.48 -2.22 0.68
CA ASP A 68 -8.27 -1.30 1.80
C ASP A 68 -7.70 0.06 1.38
N HIS A 69 -7.49 0.28 0.08
CA HIS A 69 -7.05 1.54 -0.51
C HIS A 69 -8.10 2.17 -1.43
N ILE A 70 -8.96 1.36 -2.03
CA ILE A 70 -9.99 1.81 -2.97
C ILE A 70 -11.42 1.73 -2.43
N GLY A 71 -11.58 1.35 -1.15
CA GLY A 71 -12.85 0.91 -0.58
C GLY A 71 -13.95 1.96 -0.57
N ALA A 72 -13.64 3.25 -0.42
CA ALA A 72 -14.63 4.31 -0.44
C ALA A 72 -14.74 5.04 -1.80
N ASN A 73 -13.99 4.66 -2.84
CA ASN A 73 -14.03 5.32 -4.14
C ASN A 73 -15.45 5.49 -4.68
N ALA A 74 -16.23 4.39 -4.74
CA ALA A 74 -17.59 4.42 -5.27
C ALA A 74 -18.50 5.38 -4.51
N CYS A 75 -18.42 5.39 -3.17
CA CYS A 75 -19.21 6.28 -2.33
C CYS A 75 -18.79 7.75 -2.51
N LEU A 76 -17.49 8.01 -2.63
CA LEU A 76 -16.97 9.36 -2.85
C LEU A 76 -17.41 9.90 -4.22
N GLN A 77 -17.32 9.11 -5.28
CA GLN A 77 -17.77 9.50 -6.63
C GLN A 77 -19.28 9.74 -6.71
N GLN A 78 -20.08 9.01 -5.93
CA GLN A 78 -21.53 9.27 -5.83
C GLN A 78 -21.85 10.55 -5.07
N THR A 79 -21.05 10.87 -4.05
CA THR A 79 -21.29 12.06 -3.20
C THR A 79 -20.71 13.33 -3.81
N PHE A 80 -19.60 13.21 -4.52
CA PHE A 80 -18.87 14.30 -5.18
C PHE A 80 -18.76 14.01 -6.69
N PRO A 81 -19.79 14.28 -7.51
CA PRO A 81 -19.83 13.87 -8.92
C PRO A 81 -18.70 14.43 -9.79
N ASP A 82 -18.16 15.59 -9.42
CA ASP A 82 -17.07 16.27 -10.14
C ASP A 82 -15.67 15.77 -9.74
N ILE A 83 -15.58 14.86 -8.76
CA ILE A 83 -14.28 14.36 -8.30
C ILE A 83 -13.63 13.49 -9.37
N THR A 84 -12.38 13.80 -9.68
CA THR A 84 -11.58 12.95 -10.58
C THR A 84 -10.72 12.00 -9.78
N THR A 85 -10.85 10.71 -10.07
CA THR A 85 -10.00 9.66 -9.49
C THR A 85 -8.91 9.28 -10.47
N PHE A 86 -7.70 9.04 -9.96
CA PHE A 86 -6.53 8.62 -10.71
C PHE A 86 -5.98 7.31 -10.13
N ALA A 87 -5.43 6.47 -11.00
CA ALA A 87 -4.75 5.23 -10.62
C ALA A 87 -3.78 4.79 -11.73
N HIS A 88 -2.87 3.87 -11.42
CA HIS A 88 -2.06 3.22 -12.43
C HIS A 88 -2.93 2.49 -13.47
N PRO A 89 -2.55 2.46 -14.78
CA PRO A 89 -3.35 1.79 -15.81
C PRO A 89 -3.74 0.35 -15.48
N LEU A 90 -2.87 -0.41 -14.81
CA LEU A 90 -3.15 -1.80 -14.39
C LEU A 90 -4.24 -1.90 -13.30
N ALA A 91 -4.52 -0.84 -12.57
CA ALA A 91 -5.58 -0.80 -11.58
C ALA A 91 -6.97 -0.61 -12.19
N LEU A 92 -7.08 -0.02 -13.38
CA LEU A 92 -8.36 0.41 -13.95
C LEU A 92 -9.39 -0.73 -14.11
N PRO A 93 -9.04 -1.91 -14.64
CA PRO A 93 -9.99 -3.03 -14.71
C PRO A 93 -10.49 -3.46 -13.32
N ILE A 94 -9.59 -3.45 -12.30
CA ILE A 94 -9.95 -3.82 -10.93
C ILE A 94 -10.90 -2.78 -10.32
N LEU A 95 -10.67 -1.49 -10.54
CA LEU A 95 -11.57 -0.44 -10.06
C LEU A 95 -12.95 -0.53 -10.71
N GLN A 96 -13.02 -0.86 -12.00
CA GLN A 96 -14.29 -1.00 -12.73
C GLN A 96 -15.10 -2.21 -12.30
N ASP A 97 -14.46 -3.33 -12.03
CA ASP A 97 -15.09 -4.56 -11.54
C ASP A 97 -14.22 -5.24 -10.48
N PRO A 98 -14.24 -4.73 -9.22
CA PRO A 98 -13.42 -5.30 -8.15
C PRO A 98 -13.76 -6.78 -7.86
N GLY A 99 -15.01 -7.17 -8.07
CA GLY A 99 -15.47 -8.55 -7.83
C GLY A 99 -14.93 -9.56 -8.83
N GLY A 100 -14.87 -9.16 -10.09
CA GLY A 100 -14.41 -10.01 -11.19
C GLY A 100 -12.88 -10.10 -11.27
N TYR A 101 -12.20 -8.98 -11.15
CA TYR A 101 -10.73 -8.94 -11.31
C TYR A 101 -9.94 -9.20 -10.00
N GLN A 102 -10.53 -8.94 -8.84
CA GLN A 102 -9.89 -9.17 -7.54
C GLN A 102 -10.84 -9.91 -6.57
N PRO A 103 -11.12 -11.20 -6.80
CA PRO A 103 -12.00 -11.96 -5.91
C PRO A 103 -11.37 -12.08 -4.51
N LEU A 104 -12.00 -11.42 -3.53
CA LEU A 104 -11.48 -11.37 -2.16
C LEU A 104 -11.75 -12.68 -1.41
N GLN A 105 -10.75 -13.17 -0.67
CA GLN A 105 -10.92 -14.22 0.32
C GLN A 105 -11.88 -13.77 1.44
N LEU A 106 -12.51 -14.72 2.11
CA LEU A 106 -13.54 -14.44 3.13
C LEU A 106 -13.02 -13.49 4.23
N TYR A 107 -11.80 -13.68 4.73
CA TYR A 107 -11.23 -12.83 5.77
C TYR A 107 -11.06 -11.37 5.30
N ARG A 108 -10.70 -11.14 4.02
CA ARG A 108 -10.58 -9.80 3.44
C ARG A 108 -11.94 -9.11 3.38
N LYS A 109 -12.98 -9.83 2.93
CA LYS A 109 -14.37 -9.31 2.95
C LYS A 109 -14.85 -8.97 4.36
N ILE A 110 -14.45 -9.78 5.35
CA ILE A 110 -14.80 -9.52 6.75
C ILE A 110 -14.05 -8.31 7.30
N ILE A 111 -12.77 -8.15 7.03
CA ILE A 111 -11.96 -7.09 7.64
C ILE A 111 -12.17 -5.74 6.93
N TRP A 112 -12.18 -5.71 5.60
CA TRP A 112 -12.19 -4.46 4.83
C TRP A 112 -13.49 -4.21 4.04
N GLY A 113 -14.27 -5.27 3.79
CA GLY A 113 -15.44 -5.21 2.93
C GLY A 113 -15.07 -5.29 1.45
N MET A 114 -16.10 -5.34 0.61
CA MET A 114 -15.94 -5.37 -0.84
C MET A 114 -16.06 -3.96 -1.40
N PRO A 115 -15.05 -3.43 -2.12
CA PRO A 115 -15.16 -2.17 -2.83
C PRO A 115 -16.29 -2.20 -3.86
N GLY A 116 -16.99 -1.10 -4.04
CA GLY A 116 -17.91 -0.92 -5.16
C GLY A 116 -17.14 -0.53 -6.44
N PRO A 117 -17.74 -0.78 -7.63
CA PRO A 117 -17.20 -0.30 -8.90
C PRO A 117 -16.98 1.21 -8.90
N SER A 118 -15.83 1.64 -9.42
CA SER A 118 -15.46 3.05 -9.53
C SER A 118 -14.70 3.31 -10.84
N LYS A 119 -14.61 4.56 -11.24
CA LYS A 119 -13.92 4.99 -12.45
C LYS A 119 -12.65 5.73 -12.08
N ALA A 120 -11.59 5.53 -12.84
CA ALA A 120 -10.37 6.30 -12.69
C ALA A 120 -9.75 6.64 -14.05
N GLN A 121 -8.99 7.73 -14.09
CA GLN A 121 -8.13 8.08 -15.21
C GLN A 121 -6.73 7.49 -14.97
N PRO A 122 -6.02 7.08 -16.04
CA PRO A 122 -4.69 6.53 -15.90
C PRO A 122 -3.68 7.61 -15.50
N LEU A 123 -2.76 7.27 -14.58
CA LEU A 123 -1.54 8.00 -14.33
C LEU A 123 -0.34 7.05 -14.42
N GLU A 124 0.65 7.46 -15.19
CA GLU A 124 1.86 6.68 -15.43
C GLU A 124 3.06 7.28 -14.67
N ASN A 125 4.16 6.53 -14.65
CA ASN A 125 5.41 6.97 -14.06
C ASN A 125 5.87 8.33 -14.61
N GLY A 126 6.30 9.23 -13.74
CA GLY A 126 6.74 10.57 -14.10
C GLY A 126 5.62 11.58 -14.33
N SER A 127 4.35 11.17 -14.33
CA SER A 127 3.22 12.12 -14.39
C SER A 127 3.26 13.08 -13.21
N ILE A 128 2.80 14.31 -13.42
CA ILE A 128 2.64 15.30 -12.35
C ILE A 128 1.16 15.48 -12.05
N LEU A 129 0.80 15.32 -10.79
CA LEU A 129 -0.54 15.59 -10.29
C LEU A 129 -0.52 16.90 -9.50
N ASP A 130 -1.12 17.94 -10.09
CA ASP A 130 -1.12 19.28 -9.52
C ASP A 130 -2.30 19.47 -8.55
N THR A 131 -2.05 20.19 -7.47
CA THR A 131 -3.05 20.82 -6.61
C THR A 131 -2.90 22.34 -6.72
N GLU A 132 -3.60 23.12 -5.90
CA GLU A 132 -3.40 24.58 -5.91
C GLU A 132 -2.00 25.00 -5.43
N LYS A 133 -1.40 24.20 -4.50
CA LYS A 133 -0.15 24.57 -3.80
C LYS A 133 1.00 23.63 -4.10
N TYR A 134 0.73 22.39 -4.52
CA TYR A 134 1.71 21.31 -4.57
C TYR A 134 1.71 20.60 -5.91
N HIS A 135 2.88 20.03 -6.26
CA HIS A 135 3.12 19.28 -7.49
C HIS A 135 3.62 17.89 -7.11
N PHE A 136 2.77 16.88 -7.21
CA PHE A 136 3.10 15.51 -6.88
C PHE A 136 3.60 14.76 -8.10
N GLN A 137 4.86 14.38 -8.09
CA GLN A 137 5.41 13.46 -9.07
C GLN A 137 4.97 12.03 -8.74
N VAL A 138 4.41 11.35 -9.72
CA VAL A 138 4.01 9.95 -9.64
C VAL A 138 5.22 9.06 -9.92
N ILE A 139 5.51 8.12 -9.04
CA ILE A 139 6.61 7.16 -9.14
C ILE A 139 5.98 5.77 -9.23
N TYR A 140 6.16 5.08 -10.35
CA TYR A 140 5.77 3.68 -10.49
C TYR A 140 6.68 2.81 -9.61
N SER A 141 6.10 2.08 -8.68
CA SER A 141 6.83 1.37 -7.61
C SER A 141 6.26 -0.03 -7.38
N PRO A 142 6.32 -0.91 -8.40
CA PRO A 142 5.72 -2.24 -8.34
C PRO A 142 6.42 -3.14 -7.31
N GLY A 143 5.76 -4.26 -7.01
CA GLY A 143 6.29 -5.30 -6.13
C GLY A 143 5.33 -5.68 -5.00
N HIS A 144 4.77 -4.70 -4.27
CA HIS A 144 3.66 -4.96 -3.37
C HIS A 144 2.42 -5.43 -4.16
N THR A 145 2.09 -4.68 -5.20
CA THR A 145 1.21 -5.06 -6.31
C THR A 145 1.83 -4.59 -7.63
N PRO A 146 1.40 -5.14 -8.80
CA PRO A 146 1.90 -4.69 -10.10
C PRO A 146 1.52 -3.26 -10.46
N ASP A 147 0.48 -2.71 -9.86
CA ASP A 147 -0.09 -1.38 -10.13
C ASP A 147 0.30 -0.33 -9.09
N HIS A 148 1.28 -0.61 -8.23
CA HIS A 148 1.62 0.26 -7.11
C HIS A 148 2.32 1.55 -7.56
N LEU A 149 1.91 2.67 -6.93
CA LEU A 149 2.47 4.01 -7.11
C LEU A 149 2.90 4.61 -5.76
N CYS A 150 3.99 5.37 -5.78
CA CYS A 150 4.35 6.34 -4.76
C CYS A 150 4.16 7.75 -5.30
N LEU A 151 4.10 8.75 -4.40
CA LEU A 151 4.04 10.16 -4.76
C LEU A 151 5.15 10.92 -4.05
N TYR A 152 5.81 11.81 -4.79
CA TYR A 152 6.83 12.68 -4.25
C TYR A 152 6.48 14.15 -4.51
N GLU A 153 6.55 14.98 -3.48
CA GLU A 153 6.43 16.43 -3.55
C GLU A 153 7.76 17.08 -3.21
N SER A 154 8.35 17.79 -4.16
CA SER A 154 9.77 18.20 -4.10
C SER A 154 10.01 19.43 -3.22
N LYS A 155 9.05 20.34 -3.08
CA LYS A 155 9.21 21.57 -2.33
C LYS A 155 9.25 21.33 -0.81
N GLU A 156 8.32 20.50 -0.34
CA GLU A 156 8.22 20.11 1.07
C GLU A 156 8.99 18.80 1.36
N GLN A 157 9.51 18.16 0.32
CA GLN A 157 10.21 16.87 0.37
C GLN A 157 9.38 15.77 1.05
N TRP A 158 8.09 15.71 0.67
CA TRP A 158 7.17 14.68 1.13
C TRP A 158 7.18 13.47 0.21
N LEU A 159 7.19 12.29 0.81
CA LEU A 159 7.14 11.01 0.10
C LEU A 159 5.97 10.17 0.63
N PHE A 160 4.96 9.94 -0.19
CA PHE A 160 3.84 9.04 0.11
C PHE A 160 4.14 7.69 -0.51
N THR A 161 4.28 6.66 0.30
CA THR A 161 4.82 5.36 -0.14
C THR A 161 3.78 4.26 -0.28
N GLY A 162 2.49 4.56 -0.10
CA GLY A 162 1.50 3.49 -0.11
C GLY A 162 1.94 2.33 0.81
N ASP A 163 1.81 1.11 0.31
CA ASP A 163 2.21 -0.10 1.01
C ASP A 163 3.60 -0.63 0.58
N LEU A 164 4.39 0.13 -0.18
CA LEU A 164 5.78 -0.21 -0.47
C LEU A 164 6.63 -0.22 0.82
N PHE A 165 6.32 0.69 1.76
CA PHE A 165 7.00 0.77 3.05
C PHE A 165 6.01 0.62 4.22
N VAL A 166 5.66 -0.60 4.60
CA VAL A 166 4.77 -0.88 5.75
C VAL A 166 5.55 -1.04 7.07
N GLY A 167 6.84 -1.31 7.00
CA GLY A 167 7.73 -1.46 8.15
C GLY A 167 9.15 -1.81 7.73
N GLY A 168 10.09 -1.78 8.68
CA GLY A 168 11.51 -1.99 8.39
C GLY A 168 11.92 -3.45 8.14
N LYS A 169 11.07 -4.44 8.48
CA LYS A 169 11.40 -5.88 8.36
C LYS A 169 10.18 -6.68 7.93
N ASP A 170 10.09 -6.96 6.65
CA ASP A 170 9.05 -7.86 6.14
C ASP A 170 9.43 -9.30 6.49
N ARG A 171 8.54 -9.98 7.23
CA ARG A 171 8.70 -11.38 7.61
C ARG A 171 7.71 -12.30 6.92
N ALA A 172 6.80 -11.74 6.16
CA ALA A 172 5.80 -12.41 5.34
C ALA A 172 5.31 -11.43 4.29
N ILE A 173 4.91 -11.93 3.12
CA ILE A 173 4.28 -11.14 2.05
C ILE A 173 3.01 -11.82 1.57
N ARG A 174 2.15 -11.06 0.88
CA ARG A 174 0.97 -11.60 0.21
C ARG A 174 1.38 -12.50 -0.97
N ALA A 175 0.56 -13.48 -1.29
CA ALA A 175 0.69 -14.21 -2.54
C ALA A 175 0.54 -13.23 -3.72
N GLY A 176 1.47 -13.29 -4.68
CA GLY A 176 1.50 -12.39 -5.82
C GLY A 176 2.37 -11.13 -5.64
N SER A 177 2.88 -10.84 -4.42
CA SER A 177 3.91 -9.81 -4.26
C SER A 177 5.27 -10.31 -4.74
N ASP A 178 6.06 -9.39 -5.31
CA ASP A 178 7.42 -9.64 -5.82
C ASP A 178 8.45 -8.87 -4.97
N ILE A 179 9.25 -9.62 -4.20
CA ILE A 179 10.21 -9.03 -3.28
C ILE A 179 11.37 -8.33 -3.99
N TRP A 180 11.78 -8.82 -5.17
CA TRP A 180 12.84 -8.19 -5.93
C TRP A 180 12.41 -6.86 -6.52
N GLN A 181 11.16 -6.78 -7.02
CA GLN A 181 10.58 -5.51 -7.44
C GLN A 181 10.39 -4.56 -6.26
N ILE A 182 9.99 -5.05 -5.07
CA ILE A 182 9.93 -4.22 -3.86
C ILE A 182 11.30 -3.60 -3.56
N ILE A 183 12.38 -4.39 -3.60
CA ILE A 183 13.74 -3.88 -3.36
C ILE A 183 14.12 -2.82 -4.41
N GLN A 184 13.82 -3.08 -5.68
CA GLN A 184 14.10 -2.13 -6.77
C GLN A 184 13.31 -0.83 -6.59
N SER A 185 12.02 -0.91 -6.30
CA SER A 185 11.16 0.25 -6.04
C SER A 185 11.60 1.04 -4.79
N LEU A 186 12.06 0.35 -3.73
CA LEU A 186 12.64 1.01 -2.55
C LEU A 186 13.92 1.77 -2.90
N ARG A 187 14.78 1.23 -3.77
CA ARG A 187 15.99 1.92 -4.24
C ARG A 187 15.64 3.15 -5.06
N GLU A 188 14.60 3.06 -5.90
CA GLU A 188 14.13 4.19 -6.69
C GLU A 188 13.64 5.31 -5.79
N ILE A 189 12.74 5.04 -4.84
CA ILE A 189 12.26 6.09 -3.93
C ILE A 189 13.33 6.62 -2.99
N ALA A 190 14.36 5.84 -2.66
CA ALA A 190 15.50 6.30 -1.86
C ALA A 190 16.37 7.35 -2.57
N SER A 191 16.27 7.46 -3.90
CA SER A 191 16.98 8.48 -4.68
C SER A 191 16.35 9.87 -4.58
N PHE A 192 15.10 9.97 -4.12
CA PHE A 192 14.42 11.24 -3.92
C PHE A 192 14.75 11.82 -2.55
N PRO A 193 15.28 13.07 -2.50
CA PRO A 193 15.56 13.72 -1.22
C PRO A 193 14.24 13.96 -0.48
N SER A 194 14.03 13.24 0.62
CA SER A 194 12.78 13.29 1.37
C SER A 194 13.02 13.55 2.86
N GLU A 195 12.33 14.56 3.40
CA GLU A 195 12.37 14.92 4.81
C GLU A 195 11.30 14.17 5.61
N VAL A 196 10.14 13.92 4.98
CA VAL A 196 9.02 13.24 5.64
C VAL A 196 8.42 12.18 4.72
N MET A 197 8.29 10.97 5.25
CA MET A 197 7.62 9.86 4.58
C MET A 197 6.27 9.57 5.24
N PHE A 198 5.25 9.45 4.42
CA PHE A 198 3.86 9.17 4.76
C PHE A 198 3.47 7.77 4.21
N PRO A 199 3.75 6.69 4.95
CA PRO A 199 3.37 5.36 4.52
C PRO A 199 1.92 5.07 4.90
N ASN A 200 1.25 4.19 4.13
CA ASN A 200 0.01 3.61 4.58
C ASN A 200 0.30 2.53 5.65
N SER A 201 -0.62 2.24 6.51
CA SER A 201 -0.52 1.17 7.53
C SER A 201 0.71 1.24 8.46
N ALA A 202 1.47 2.35 8.47
CA ALA A 202 2.65 2.55 9.31
C ALA A 202 2.72 3.99 9.87
N ARG A 203 3.65 4.22 10.79
CA ARG A 203 3.87 5.58 11.34
C ARG A 203 4.58 6.49 10.32
N VAL A 204 4.26 7.78 10.34
CA VAL A 204 5.01 8.83 9.63
C VAL A 204 6.47 8.84 10.11
N ARG A 205 7.41 9.09 9.21
CA ARG A 205 8.85 9.07 9.50
C ARG A 205 9.51 10.34 9.02
N HIS A 206 10.39 10.87 9.84
CA HIS A 206 11.29 11.96 9.47
C HIS A 206 12.65 11.41 9.05
N ASN A 207 13.29 12.05 8.07
CA ASN A 207 14.56 11.60 7.49
C ASN A 207 14.53 10.12 7.05
N PRO A 208 13.56 9.73 6.19
CA PRO A 208 13.25 8.34 5.93
C PRO A 208 14.35 7.56 5.20
N GLY A 209 15.33 8.24 4.62
CA GLY A 209 16.43 7.60 3.89
C GLY A 209 17.11 6.49 4.69
N ILE A 210 17.37 6.73 5.99
CA ILE A 210 17.98 5.73 6.90
C ILE A 210 17.07 4.48 7.01
N ASP A 211 15.78 4.69 7.19
CA ASP A 211 14.82 3.57 7.32
C ASP A 211 14.66 2.80 6.01
N ILE A 212 14.65 3.50 4.86
CA ILE A 212 14.51 2.88 3.54
C ILE A 212 15.75 2.03 3.24
N TRP A 213 16.95 2.56 3.40
CA TRP A 213 18.18 1.82 3.18
C TRP A 213 18.32 0.63 4.15
N ALA A 214 17.99 0.81 5.42
CA ALA A 214 18.00 -0.30 6.39
C ALA A 214 17.00 -1.42 6.00
N LYS A 215 15.87 -1.08 5.38
CA LYS A 215 14.92 -2.08 4.84
C LYS A 215 15.50 -2.79 3.63
N ILE A 216 16.13 -2.07 2.70
CA ILE A 216 16.80 -2.66 1.52
C ILE A 216 17.86 -3.66 1.97
N ASP A 217 18.79 -3.22 2.82
CA ASP A 217 19.88 -4.08 3.34
C ASP A 217 19.34 -5.35 4.03
N TYR A 218 18.26 -5.19 4.81
CA TYR A 218 17.60 -6.34 5.45
C TYR A 218 17.03 -7.32 4.44
N LEU A 219 16.33 -6.84 3.41
CA LEU A 219 15.71 -7.69 2.40
C LEU A 219 16.76 -8.40 1.54
N GLU A 220 17.82 -7.72 1.15
CA GLU A 220 18.92 -8.31 0.38
C GLU A 220 19.67 -9.37 1.20
N MET A 221 19.98 -9.07 2.45
CA MET A 221 20.58 -10.06 3.36
C MET A 221 19.69 -11.30 3.52
N MET A 222 18.36 -11.12 3.56
CA MET A 222 17.42 -12.24 3.63
C MET A 222 17.37 -13.02 2.33
N GLY A 223 17.40 -12.32 1.18
CA GLY A 223 17.52 -12.96 -0.14
C GLY A 223 18.75 -13.85 -0.25
N ASP A 224 19.91 -13.33 0.11
CA ASP A 224 21.17 -14.09 0.13
C ASP A 224 21.10 -15.35 0.99
N LYS A 225 20.47 -15.25 2.18
CA LYS A 225 20.28 -16.42 3.05
C LYS A 225 19.35 -17.45 2.42
N VAL A 226 18.24 -17.02 1.83
CA VAL A 226 17.29 -17.91 1.15
C VAL A 226 17.97 -18.64 0.00
N LEU A 227 18.71 -17.92 -0.87
CA LEU A 227 19.42 -18.50 -2.01
C LEU A 227 20.49 -19.51 -1.59
N LYS A 228 21.32 -19.19 -0.58
CA LYS A 228 22.32 -20.11 -0.02
C LYS A 228 21.73 -21.39 0.57
N LEU A 229 20.55 -21.32 1.20
CA LEU A 229 19.86 -22.50 1.72
C LEU A 229 19.26 -23.34 0.59
N ALA A 230 18.73 -22.69 -0.45
CA ALA A 230 18.23 -23.38 -1.65
C ALA A 230 19.35 -24.12 -2.39
N GLU A 231 20.54 -23.53 -2.54
CA GLU A 231 21.72 -24.17 -3.11
C GLU A 231 22.14 -25.45 -2.35
N ARG A 232 21.83 -25.53 -1.05
CA ARG A 232 22.03 -26.73 -0.21
C ARG A 232 20.91 -27.77 -0.37
N GLY A 233 19.98 -27.57 -1.30
CA GLY A 233 18.86 -28.47 -1.58
C GLY A 233 17.67 -28.35 -0.62
N MET A 234 17.60 -27.29 0.19
CA MET A 234 16.48 -27.08 1.10
C MET A 234 15.26 -26.58 0.33
N GLY A 235 14.10 -27.17 0.60
CA GLY A 235 12.83 -26.74 0.03
C GLY A 235 12.24 -25.53 0.78
N VAL A 236 11.24 -24.84 0.16
CA VAL A 236 10.59 -23.62 0.69
C VAL A 236 10.18 -23.73 2.16
N ASN A 237 9.58 -24.87 2.57
CA ASN A 237 9.13 -25.06 3.95
C ASN A 237 10.31 -25.17 4.93
N GLN A 238 11.39 -25.83 4.53
CA GLN A 238 12.61 -25.98 5.34
C GLN A 238 13.28 -24.63 5.53
N ILE A 239 13.46 -23.87 4.43
CA ILE A 239 14.03 -22.51 4.45
C ILE A 239 13.19 -21.58 5.32
N SER A 240 11.86 -21.60 5.15
CA SER A 240 10.94 -20.79 5.95
C SER A 240 11.04 -21.10 7.45
N ASN A 241 11.15 -22.38 7.81
CA ASN A 241 11.29 -22.79 9.22
C ASN A 241 12.66 -22.39 9.79
N GLU A 242 13.73 -22.56 9.01
CA GLU A 242 15.11 -22.21 9.42
C GLU A 242 15.25 -20.71 9.68
N LEU A 243 14.76 -19.86 8.78
CA LEU A 243 14.98 -18.41 8.86
C LEU A 243 13.98 -17.69 9.77
N PHE A 244 12.75 -18.19 9.89
CA PHE A 244 11.67 -17.47 10.55
C PHE A 244 11.01 -18.25 11.69
N GLY A 245 11.38 -19.51 11.92
CA GLY A 245 10.66 -20.45 12.78
C GLY A 245 9.36 -20.94 12.11
N GLY A 246 8.51 -21.64 12.83
CA GLY A 246 7.26 -22.18 12.30
C GLY A 246 6.30 -21.12 11.71
N PRO A 247 5.14 -21.55 11.18
CA PRO A 247 4.17 -20.63 10.57
C PRO A 247 3.65 -19.61 11.58
N MET A 248 3.35 -18.39 11.10
CA MET A 248 2.68 -17.36 11.92
C MET A 248 1.19 -17.72 12.08
N TRP A 249 0.60 -17.32 13.21
CA TRP A 249 -0.86 -17.48 13.41
C TRP A 249 -1.69 -16.82 12.29
N ILE A 250 -1.20 -15.71 11.73
CA ILE A 250 -1.86 -15.02 10.61
C ILE A 250 -1.88 -15.88 9.34
N GLU A 251 -0.92 -16.75 9.12
CA GLU A 251 -0.89 -17.68 7.97
C GLU A 251 -2.07 -18.66 8.03
N LEU A 252 -2.47 -19.07 9.23
CA LEU A 252 -3.62 -19.95 9.42
C LEU A 252 -4.93 -19.22 9.10
N ILE A 253 -5.10 -17.99 9.59
CA ILE A 253 -6.31 -17.19 9.35
C ILE A 253 -6.45 -16.79 7.89
N THR A 254 -5.33 -16.52 7.22
CA THR A 254 -5.33 -16.11 5.81
C THR A 254 -5.18 -17.29 4.84
N TRP A 255 -5.20 -18.52 5.34
CA TRP A 255 -4.97 -19.75 4.57
C TRP A 255 -3.71 -19.67 3.68
N GLY A 256 -2.65 -19.08 4.23
CA GLY A 256 -1.36 -18.90 3.56
C GLY A 256 -1.30 -17.77 2.53
N HIS A 257 -2.36 -16.97 2.36
CA HIS A 257 -2.35 -15.80 1.47
C HIS A 257 -1.31 -14.77 1.91
N LEU A 258 -1.19 -14.49 3.21
CA LEU A 258 -0.07 -13.76 3.80
C LEU A 258 0.81 -14.78 4.52
N SER A 259 2.03 -15.03 4.03
CA SER A 259 2.89 -16.08 4.62
C SER A 259 4.38 -15.84 4.45
N ARG A 260 5.15 -16.44 5.35
CA ARG A 260 6.61 -16.54 5.26
C ARG A 260 7.06 -17.35 4.05
N ARG A 261 6.27 -18.36 3.69
CA ARG A 261 6.53 -19.20 2.51
C ARG A 261 6.40 -18.41 1.20
N ASN A 262 5.49 -17.45 1.13
CA ASN A 262 5.39 -16.57 -0.03
C ASN A 262 6.64 -15.69 -0.15
N LEU A 263 7.17 -15.17 0.96
CA LEU A 263 8.42 -14.42 0.98
C LEU A 263 9.59 -15.26 0.45
N VAL A 264 9.74 -16.50 0.96
CA VAL A 264 10.80 -17.43 0.49
C VAL A 264 10.60 -17.75 -1.01
N ARG A 265 9.39 -18.05 -1.47
CA ARG A 265 9.11 -18.30 -2.90
C ARG A 265 9.48 -17.11 -3.77
N SER A 266 9.14 -15.91 -3.32
CA SER A 266 9.44 -14.69 -4.07
C SER A 266 10.94 -14.46 -4.21
N PHE A 267 11.75 -14.73 -3.19
CA PHE A 267 13.21 -14.71 -3.30
C PHE A 267 13.78 -15.78 -4.24
N LEU A 268 13.11 -16.93 -4.37
CA LEU A 268 13.53 -18.02 -5.27
C LEU A 268 13.07 -17.79 -6.73
N SER A 269 12.18 -16.87 -6.97
CA SER A 269 11.85 -16.43 -8.34
C SER A 269 13.00 -15.57 -8.87
N PRO A 270 13.34 -15.67 -10.18
CA PRO A 270 14.38 -14.83 -10.73
C PRO A 270 14.01 -13.35 -10.57
N PRO A 271 14.99 -12.47 -10.30
CA PRO A 271 14.74 -11.04 -10.28
C PRO A 271 14.21 -10.59 -11.65
N PRO A 272 13.37 -9.55 -11.70
CA PRO A 272 12.95 -8.98 -12.98
C PRO A 272 14.17 -8.55 -13.80
N ALA A 273 14.09 -8.77 -15.11
CA ALA A 273 15.16 -8.45 -16.07
C ALA A 273 15.41 -6.93 -16.17
#